data_2010041414bf4b59aaa1107fee203de3
#
_entry.id   2010041414bf4b59aaa1107fee203de3
#
_cell.length_a   1.000
_cell.length_b   1.000
_cell.length_c   1.000
_cell.angle_alpha   90.00
_cell.angle_beta   90.00
_cell.angle_gamma   90.00
#
_symmetry.space_group_name_H-M   'P 1'
#
loop_
_entity.id
_entity.type
_entity.pdbx_description
1 polymer ?
#
loop_
_entity_poly.entity_id
_entity_poly.type
_entity_poly.pdbx_seq_one_letter_code
_entity_poly.pdbx_strand_id
1 'polypeptide(L)'
;MKHNRMRRLLAGVTAAALLAAPALAAEDTAPAPQMPDAWAVGELADSYAMGLVDDNYTTYIQSTITNEQLSAMTGIVADKLALLELPQRAADTEGLVVDTTRGGVMNALYQEAAAYDIDGVEEGAAAFLTGLGVVRGDQAGGLNEDRPCTYQEAMVMAERLILALYDANDAGSRGLLWKAVNGDNTLYLLGTIHMDRSNVYPLHKSVRDALDASQVVSFELDLNDQEGMALLAQLQAYSDGTTLADHISPELYARVQAAAVSLGMEPNGFDAYKPWALASTFGVLSLQDDTTGANAMAIDVYINAYAVNAGKTIDSVETYAFQGGIFDGLSAEYQEAYLDASLAGYEGMLKGEAADEAAQALAQAQQEQIAAMFDAWKDRDPDALAEVYDKEAILNSDDELNSKLFTERDPGMGAAAAEYLETEGENTFFLAVGAGHMVDPGGIVSGLKELGYTVELVP
;
A
#
# COMPACT_ATOMS: atom_id res chain seq x y z
N MET A 1 1.62 -16.32 27.14
CA MET A 1 0.76 -17.00 26.17
C MET A 1 -0.09 -16.04 25.31
N LYS A 2 -0.68 -14.96 25.84
CA LYS A 2 -1.51 -14.02 25.06
C LYS A 2 -0.71 -13.21 24.01
N HIS A 3 0.48 -12.71 24.36
CA HIS A 3 1.35 -11.96 23.43
C HIS A 3 1.82 -12.80 22.23
N ASN A 4 2.09 -14.09 22.42
CA ASN A 4 2.50 -14.98 21.34
C ASN A 4 1.40 -15.25 20.30
N ARG A 5 0.12 -15.27 20.70
CA ARG A 5 -0.99 -15.45 19.74
C ARG A 5 -1.16 -14.23 18.82
N MET A 6 -0.94 -13.03 19.37
CA MET A 6 -1.08 -11.77 18.64
C MET A 6 0.02 -11.61 17.56
N ARG A 7 1.28 -11.93 17.91
CA ARG A 7 2.41 -11.90 16.97
C ARG A 7 2.26 -12.93 15.84
N ARG A 8 1.66 -14.09 16.12
CA ARG A 8 1.34 -15.12 15.12
C ARG A 8 0.33 -14.64 14.07
N LEU A 9 -0.72 -13.94 14.52
CA LEU A 9 -1.72 -13.34 13.61
C LEU A 9 -1.11 -12.28 12.70
N LEU A 10 -0.26 -11.38 13.22
CA LEU A 10 0.32 -10.30 12.44
C LEU A 10 1.25 -10.81 11.35
N ALA A 11 2.14 -11.77 11.66
CA ALA A 11 3.06 -12.36 10.70
C ALA A 11 2.32 -13.11 9.57
N GLY A 12 1.23 -13.82 9.91
CA GLY A 12 0.41 -14.51 8.91
C GLY A 12 -0.39 -13.54 8.02
N VAL A 13 -0.85 -12.42 8.58
CA VAL A 13 -1.66 -11.44 7.84
C VAL A 13 -0.83 -10.63 6.84
N THR A 14 0.39 -10.21 7.21
CA THR A 14 1.27 -9.49 6.27
C THR A 14 1.66 -10.33 5.06
N ALA A 15 1.83 -11.65 5.22
CA ALA A 15 2.08 -12.56 4.09
C ALA A 15 0.81 -12.94 3.33
N ALA A 16 -0.35 -12.92 3.99
CA ALA A 16 -1.63 -13.34 3.41
C ALA A 16 -2.37 -12.21 2.67
N ALA A 17 -2.02 -10.95 2.90
CA ALA A 17 -2.69 -9.82 2.24
C ALA A 17 -2.57 -9.87 0.71
N LEU A 18 -1.44 -10.36 0.17
CA LEU A 18 -1.28 -10.61 -1.25
C LEU A 18 -2.13 -11.80 -1.77
N LEU A 19 -2.58 -12.68 -0.88
CA LEU A 19 -3.35 -13.87 -1.21
C LEU A 19 -4.86 -13.68 -0.98
N ALA A 20 -5.28 -12.54 -0.42
CA ALA A 20 -6.68 -12.28 -0.11
C ALA A 20 -7.38 -11.58 -1.28
N ALA A 21 -8.29 -12.19 -1.91
CA ALA A 21 -9.67 -11.81 -2.17
C ALA A 21 -10.34 -12.75 -3.19
N PRO A 22 -11.41 -13.44 -2.84
CA PRO A 22 -12.43 -13.76 -3.83
C PRO A 22 -13.07 -12.41 -4.22
N ALA A 23 -12.96 -12.03 -5.49
CA ALA A 23 -13.63 -10.85 -6.02
C ALA A 23 -15.14 -10.94 -5.74
N LEU A 24 -15.66 -10.11 -4.86
CA LEU A 24 -17.09 -9.88 -4.71
C LEU A 24 -17.52 -9.08 -5.95
N ALA A 25 -17.89 -9.79 -7.02
CA ALA A 25 -18.40 -9.16 -8.23
C ALA A 25 -19.82 -8.63 -7.97
N ALA A 26 -19.92 -7.32 -7.83
CA ALA A 26 -21.19 -6.62 -7.99
C ALA A 26 -21.39 -6.31 -9.49
N GLU A 27 -22.49 -6.77 -10.08
CA GLU A 27 -22.92 -6.31 -11.40
C GLU A 27 -23.42 -4.86 -11.27
N ASP A 28 -22.68 -3.91 -11.81
CA ASP A 28 -23.08 -2.51 -11.79
C ASP A 28 -23.28 -1.98 -13.22
N THR A 29 -24.35 -1.21 -13.39
CA THR A 29 -24.71 -0.48 -14.62
C THR A 29 -24.00 0.88 -14.64
N ALA A 30 -22.72 0.91 -14.35
CA ALA A 30 -21.92 2.12 -14.34
C ALA A 30 -21.73 2.70 -15.75
N PRO A 31 -21.63 4.04 -15.90
CA PRO A 31 -21.26 4.66 -17.17
C PRO A 31 -19.89 4.14 -17.64
N ALA A 32 -19.69 4.10 -18.96
CA ALA A 32 -18.43 3.65 -19.52
C ALA A 32 -17.25 4.46 -18.93
N PRO A 33 -16.18 3.82 -18.47
CA PRO A 33 -15.05 4.53 -17.86
C PRO A 33 -14.39 5.47 -18.86
N GLN A 34 -14.05 6.67 -18.39
CA GLN A 34 -13.25 7.64 -19.12
C GLN A 34 -11.77 7.31 -18.86
N MET A 35 -10.99 7.29 -19.92
CA MET A 35 -9.52 7.11 -19.76
C MET A 35 -8.88 8.47 -19.50
N PRO A 36 -7.90 8.56 -18.59
CA PRO A 36 -7.10 9.76 -18.43
C PRO A 36 -6.29 10.05 -19.69
N ASP A 37 -5.96 11.31 -19.92
CA ASP A 37 -5.01 11.67 -20.97
C ASP A 37 -3.61 11.12 -20.63
N ALA A 38 -2.84 10.75 -21.66
CA ALA A 38 -1.52 10.13 -21.50
C ALA A 38 -0.56 10.95 -20.62
N TRP A 39 -0.71 12.28 -20.61
CA TRP A 39 0.13 13.15 -19.78
C TRP A 39 -0.23 13.11 -18.28
N ALA A 40 -1.43 12.65 -17.93
CA ALA A 40 -1.90 12.54 -16.54
C ALA A 40 -1.70 11.14 -15.94
N VAL A 41 -1.38 10.15 -16.76
CA VAL A 41 -1.26 8.74 -16.31
C VAL A 41 -0.12 8.58 -15.29
N GLY A 42 0.99 9.31 -15.47
CA GLY A 42 2.15 9.21 -14.58
C GLY A 42 1.83 9.62 -13.14
N GLU A 43 1.00 10.65 -12.95
CA GLU A 43 0.62 11.19 -11.65
C GLU A 43 -0.59 10.46 -11.00
N LEU A 44 -1.19 9.50 -11.70
CA LEU A 44 -2.43 8.87 -11.24
C LEU A 44 -2.23 7.98 -10.01
N ALA A 45 -1.12 7.24 -9.94
CA ALA A 45 -0.81 6.37 -8.81
C ALA A 45 -0.60 7.19 -7.53
N ASP A 46 0.18 8.27 -7.60
CA ASP A 46 0.42 9.20 -6.49
C ASP A 46 -0.88 9.88 -6.05
N SER A 47 -1.66 10.36 -7.01
CA SER A 47 -2.92 11.04 -6.75
C SER A 47 -3.94 10.13 -6.05
N TYR A 48 -4.07 8.87 -6.49
CA TYR A 48 -4.94 7.89 -5.85
C TYR A 48 -4.43 7.56 -4.43
N ALA A 49 -3.16 7.25 -4.28
CA ALA A 49 -2.56 6.92 -2.99
C ALA A 49 -2.65 8.05 -1.96
N MET A 50 -2.61 9.31 -2.42
CA MET A 50 -2.80 10.50 -1.57
C MET A 50 -4.29 10.82 -1.29
N GLY A 51 -5.21 10.12 -1.94
CA GLY A 51 -6.65 10.35 -1.79
C GLY A 51 -7.21 11.49 -2.63
N LEU A 52 -6.46 12.04 -3.58
CA LEU A 52 -6.89 13.13 -4.45
C LEU A 52 -7.95 12.70 -5.48
N VAL A 53 -8.07 11.40 -5.71
CA VAL A 53 -9.11 10.79 -6.55
C VAL A 53 -9.81 9.68 -5.76
N ASP A 54 -11.07 9.46 -6.00
CA ASP A 54 -11.86 8.36 -5.42
C ASP A 54 -12.01 7.17 -6.40
N ASP A 55 -12.57 6.06 -5.95
CA ASP A 55 -12.74 4.83 -6.74
C ASP A 55 -13.58 5.01 -8.01
N ASN A 56 -14.40 6.07 -8.07
CA ASN A 56 -15.26 6.36 -9.20
C ASN A 56 -14.65 7.36 -10.19
N TYR A 57 -13.40 7.81 -9.97
CA TYR A 57 -12.75 8.85 -10.76
C TYR A 57 -12.80 8.61 -12.27
N THR A 58 -12.78 7.37 -12.72
CA THR A 58 -12.89 6.99 -14.14
C THR A 58 -14.22 7.38 -14.77
N THR A 59 -15.26 7.66 -14.01
CA THR A 59 -16.55 8.09 -14.54
C THR A 59 -16.58 9.56 -14.90
N TYR A 60 -15.66 10.38 -14.40
CA TYR A 60 -15.67 11.84 -14.57
C TYR A 60 -14.29 12.49 -14.75
N ILE A 61 -13.22 11.70 -14.88
CA ILE A 61 -11.84 12.22 -14.86
C ILE A 61 -11.56 13.31 -15.91
N GLN A 62 -12.20 13.25 -17.07
CA GLN A 62 -12.11 14.26 -18.13
C GLN A 62 -13.20 15.34 -18.06
N SER A 63 -14.13 15.22 -17.14
CA SER A 63 -15.20 16.20 -16.95
C SER A 63 -14.67 17.45 -16.23
N THR A 64 -15.37 18.58 -16.41
CA THR A 64 -15.08 19.77 -15.58
C THR A 64 -15.26 19.45 -14.10
N ILE A 65 -14.29 19.81 -13.28
CA ILE A 65 -14.37 19.63 -11.83
C ILE A 65 -15.58 20.37 -11.26
N THR A 66 -16.26 19.79 -10.27
CA THR A 66 -17.35 20.45 -9.55
C THR A 66 -16.82 21.20 -8.33
N ASN A 67 -17.59 22.13 -7.78
CA ASN A 67 -17.21 22.83 -6.56
C ASN A 67 -17.06 21.89 -5.36
N GLU A 68 -17.86 20.83 -5.29
CA GLU A 68 -17.79 19.82 -4.25
C GLU A 68 -16.48 19.03 -4.35
N GLN A 69 -16.14 18.58 -5.55
CA GLN A 69 -14.86 17.87 -5.82
C GLN A 69 -13.65 18.77 -5.54
N LEU A 70 -13.73 20.05 -5.95
CA LEU A 70 -12.65 21.01 -5.67
C LEU A 70 -12.48 21.21 -4.16
N SER A 71 -13.57 21.37 -3.41
CA SER A 71 -13.51 21.51 -1.94
C SER A 71 -12.95 20.26 -1.26
N ALA A 72 -13.33 19.06 -1.71
CA ALA A 72 -12.78 17.82 -1.17
C ALA A 72 -11.28 17.72 -1.45
N MET A 73 -10.85 18.01 -2.68
CA MET A 73 -9.45 17.96 -3.09
C MET A 73 -8.58 18.96 -2.33
N THR A 74 -9.03 20.21 -2.16
CA THR A 74 -8.30 21.21 -1.39
C THR A 74 -8.23 20.86 0.10
N GLY A 75 -9.27 20.23 0.66
CA GLY A 75 -9.23 19.67 2.01
C GLY A 75 -8.10 18.65 2.19
N ILE A 76 -7.92 17.73 1.25
CA ILE A 76 -6.80 16.77 1.27
C ILE A 76 -5.45 17.50 1.16
N VAL A 77 -5.35 18.51 0.29
CA VAL A 77 -4.12 19.33 0.20
C VAL A 77 -3.84 20.01 1.54
N ALA A 78 -4.83 20.64 2.18
CA ALA A 78 -4.68 21.26 3.48
C ALA A 78 -4.19 20.29 4.55
N ASP A 79 -4.79 19.08 4.61
CA ASP A 79 -4.39 18.03 5.55
C ASP A 79 -2.94 17.59 5.32
N LYS A 80 -2.53 17.40 4.06
CA LYS A 80 -1.14 17.04 3.72
C LYS A 80 -0.16 18.16 4.08
N LEU A 81 -0.49 19.42 3.81
CA LEU A 81 0.37 20.56 4.17
C LEU A 81 0.49 20.74 5.68
N ALA A 82 -0.57 20.47 6.44
CA ALA A 82 -0.53 20.53 7.89
C ALA A 82 0.49 19.55 8.50
N LEU A 83 0.70 18.39 7.87
CA LEU A 83 1.70 17.41 8.31
C LEU A 83 3.16 17.88 8.13
N LEU A 84 3.40 18.90 7.33
CA LEU A 84 4.74 19.47 7.18
C LEU A 84 5.15 20.38 8.36
N GLU A 85 4.21 20.71 9.26
CA GLU A 85 4.44 21.55 10.44
C GLU A 85 5.15 22.90 10.14
N LEU A 86 4.93 23.44 8.94
CA LEU A 86 5.55 24.69 8.50
C LEU A 86 5.08 25.87 9.35
N PRO A 87 5.93 26.90 9.53
CA PRO A 87 5.52 28.15 10.19
C PRO A 87 4.29 28.76 9.49
N GLN A 88 3.28 29.09 10.27
CA GLN A 88 2.07 29.74 9.76
C GLN A 88 2.30 31.23 9.54
N ARG A 89 1.62 31.78 8.53
CA ARG A 89 1.59 33.20 8.23
C ARG A 89 0.16 33.71 8.02
N ALA A 90 -0.03 35.01 8.11
CA ALA A 90 -1.28 35.62 7.65
C ALA A 90 -1.31 35.62 6.12
N ALA A 91 -2.22 34.83 5.55
CA ALA A 91 -2.40 34.76 4.11
C ALA A 91 -3.01 36.03 3.54
N ASP A 92 -2.44 36.59 2.46
CA ASP A 92 -3.09 37.61 1.65
C ASP A 92 -3.82 36.94 0.48
N THR A 93 -5.07 36.57 0.71
CA THR A 93 -5.94 35.89 -0.26
C THR A 93 -7.16 36.75 -0.61
N GLU A 94 -7.17 38.02 -0.21
CA GLU A 94 -8.27 38.94 -0.48
C GLU A 94 -8.42 39.17 -1.99
N GLY A 95 -9.63 38.95 -2.50
CA GLY A 95 -9.96 39.12 -3.92
C GLY A 95 -9.65 37.97 -4.82
N LEU A 96 -9.08 36.86 -4.33
CA LEU A 96 -8.93 35.63 -5.12
C LEU A 96 -10.30 35.01 -5.40
N VAL A 97 -10.57 34.72 -6.67
CA VAL A 97 -11.78 34.02 -7.09
C VAL A 97 -11.51 32.53 -7.12
N VAL A 98 -12.26 31.78 -6.34
CA VAL A 98 -12.24 30.30 -6.33
C VAL A 98 -13.49 29.81 -7.04
N ASP A 99 -13.29 29.14 -8.16
CA ASP A 99 -14.35 28.52 -8.96
C ASP A 99 -13.80 27.32 -9.75
N THR A 100 -14.58 26.75 -10.67
CA THR A 100 -14.20 25.57 -11.46
C THR A 100 -13.44 25.91 -12.75
N THR A 101 -13.00 27.16 -12.90
CA THR A 101 -12.03 27.52 -13.95
C THR A 101 -10.62 27.11 -13.54
N ARG A 102 -9.71 27.03 -14.50
CA ARG A 102 -8.32 26.70 -14.23
C ARG A 102 -7.67 27.70 -13.28
N GLY A 103 -7.94 28.98 -13.43
CA GLY A 103 -7.48 30.03 -12.53
C GLY A 103 -8.13 29.90 -11.12
N GLY A 104 -9.41 29.56 -11.07
CA GLY A 104 -10.11 29.31 -9.82
C GLY A 104 -9.53 28.15 -9.03
N VAL A 105 -9.20 27.04 -9.70
CA VAL A 105 -8.51 25.89 -9.09
C VAL A 105 -7.10 26.25 -8.63
N MET A 106 -6.35 27.02 -9.44
CA MET A 106 -5.03 27.53 -9.05
C MET A 106 -5.11 28.40 -7.79
N ASN A 107 -6.10 29.29 -7.71
CA ASN A 107 -6.33 30.14 -6.53
C ASN A 107 -6.70 29.29 -5.30
N ALA A 108 -7.53 28.26 -5.47
CA ALA A 108 -7.91 27.37 -4.37
C ALA A 108 -6.68 26.65 -3.78
N LEU A 109 -5.84 26.05 -4.64
CA LEU A 109 -4.61 25.38 -4.22
C LEU A 109 -3.60 26.33 -3.58
N TYR A 110 -3.47 27.54 -4.16
CA TYR A 110 -2.61 28.59 -3.58
C TYR A 110 -3.09 29.03 -2.20
N GLN A 111 -4.39 29.14 -1.95
CA GLN A 111 -4.92 29.53 -0.64
C GLN A 111 -4.46 28.59 0.47
N GLU A 112 -4.39 27.30 0.20
CA GLU A 112 -3.90 26.32 1.18
C GLU A 112 -2.41 26.52 1.48
N ALA A 113 -1.58 26.77 0.46
CA ALA A 113 -0.16 27.04 0.62
C ALA A 113 0.12 28.43 1.25
N ALA A 114 -0.70 29.45 0.94
CA ALA A 114 -0.52 30.81 1.39
C ALA A 114 -0.67 31.00 2.93
N ALA A 115 -1.25 30.01 3.62
CA ALA A 115 -1.34 29.96 5.07
C ALA A 115 0.02 29.69 5.76
N TYR A 116 1.04 29.32 5.02
CA TYR A 116 2.35 28.93 5.52
C TYR A 116 3.47 29.84 4.98
N ASP A 117 4.57 29.90 5.72
CA ASP A 117 5.78 30.66 5.33
C ASP A 117 6.60 29.79 4.37
N ILE A 118 6.31 29.91 3.08
CA ILE A 118 6.91 29.16 2.00
C ILE A 118 7.56 30.15 1.03
N ASP A 119 8.78 29.86 0.61
CA ASP A 119 9.52 30.71 -0.33
C ASP A 119 8.72 30.97 -1.62
N GLY A 120 8.59 32.25 -1.99
CA GLY A 120 7.90 32.69 -3.21
C GLY A 120 6.37 32.78 -3.09
N VAL A 121 5.78 32.40 -1.95
CA VAL A 121 4.31 32.43 -1.78
C VAL A 121 3.75 33.86 -1.86
N GLU A 122 4.55 34.91 -1.58
CA GLU A 122 4.17 36.32 -1.69
C GLU A 122 4.05 36.82 -3.14
N GLU A 123 4.54 36.04 -4.14
CA GLU A 123 4.47 36.40 -5.56
C GLU A 123 3.06 36.21 -6.17
N GLY A 124 2.15 35.58 -5.41
CA GLY A 124 0.78 35.30 -5.80
C GLY A 124 0.61 33.98 -6.56
N ALA A 125 -0.64 33.52 -6.73
CA ALA A 125 -0.98 32.18 -7.16
C ALA A 125 -0.29 31.72 -8.46
N ALA A 126 -0.35 32.52 -9.53
CA ALA A 126 0.21 32.15 -10.83
C ALA A 126 1.73 32.01 -10.80
N ALA A 127 2.43 32.98 -10.19
CA ALA A 127 3.89 33.01 -10.12
C ALA A 127 4.39 31.86 -9.21
N PHE A 128 3.82 31.71 -8.02
CA PHE A 128 4.17 30.67 -7.07
C PHE A 128 3.99 29.25 -7.65
N LEU A 129 2.80 28.94 -8.18
CA LEU A 129 2.51 27.62 -8.71
C LEU A 129 3.33 27.30 -9.98
N THR A 130 3.64 28.31 -10.79
CA THR A 130 4.53 28.15 -11.95
C THR A 130 5.98 27.97 -11.51
N GLY A 131 6.43 28.70 -10.50
CA GLY A 131 7.77 28.59 -9.91
C GLY A 131 8.04 27.19 -9.34
N LEU A 132 7.06 26.59 -8.71
CA LEU A 132 7.10 25.21 -8.21
C LEU A 132 6.93 24.13 -9.32
N GLY A 133 6.63 24.52 -10.57
CA GLY A 133 6.36 23.56 -11.65
C GLY A 133 4.99 22.88 -11.56
N VAL A 134 4.13 23.30 -10.64
CA VAL A 134 2.76 22.78 -10.46
C VAL A 134 1.91 23.05 -11.68
N VAL A 135 2.00 24.28 -12.20
CA VAL A 135 1.29 24.70 -13.40
C VAL A 135 2.27 24.98 -14.51
N ARG A 136 1.97 24.44 -15.68
CA ARG A 136 2.74 24.71 -16.91
C ARG A 136 1.87 25.44 -17.92
N GLY A 137 2.42 26.45 -18.55
CA GLY A 137 1.78 27.16 -19.64
C GLY A 137 1.67 26.31 -20.91
N ASP A 138 0.82 26.77 -21.84
CA ASP A 138 0.81 26.25 -23.20
C ASP A 138 2.10 26.62 -23.96
N GLN A 139 2.20 26.23 -25.24
CA GLN A 139 3.38 26.54 -26.09
C GLN A 139 3.64 28.04 -26.25
N ALA A 140 2.66 28.90 -26.02
CA ALA A 140 2.78 30.36 -26.01
C ALA A 140 3.06 30.95 -24.62
N GLY A 141 3.11 30.12 -23.58
CA GLY A 141 3.31 30.52 -22.19
C GLY A 141 2.02 30.97 -21.47
N GLY A 142 0.86 30.83 -22.11
CA GLY A 142 -0.42 31.17 -21.50
C GLY A 142 -0.92 30.12 -20.51
N LEU A 143 -1.39 30.52 -19.33
CA LEU A 143 -1.91 29.60 -18.32
C LEU A 143 -3.36 29.19 -18.56
N ASN A 144 -4.07 29.89 -19.46
CA ASN A 144 -5.46 29.61 -19.84
C ASN A 144 -6.44 29.59 -18.65
N GLU A 145 -6.32 30.58 -17.76
CA GLU A 145 -6.99 30.64 -16.47
C GLU A 145 -8.52 30.72 -16.58
N ASP A 146 -9.06 31.35 -17.64
CA ASP A 146 -10.50 31.57 -17.81
C ASP A 146 -11.28 30.32 -18.29
N ARG A 147 -10.60 29.25 -18.72
CA ARG A 147 -11.27 28.05 -19.20
C ARG A 147 -11.69 27.11 -18.08
N PRO A 148 -12.75 26.29 -18.27
CA PRO A 148 -13.07 25.23 -17.33
C PRO A 148 -11.85 24.34 -17.06
N CYS A 149 -11.67 23.91 -15.80
CA CYS A 149 -10.65 22.96 -15.38
C CYS A 149 -11.24 21.55 -15.37
N THR A 150 -10.56 20.60 -15.98
CA THR A 150 -10.97 19.19 -15.87
C THR A 150 -10.53 18.61 -14.52
N TYR A 151 -11.22 17.55 -14.09
CA TYR A 151 -10.85 16.88 -12.83
C TYR A 151 -9.40 16.38 -12.85
N GLN A 152 -8.94 15.75 -13.96
CA GLN A 152 -7.55 15.32 -14.08
C GLN A 152 -6.54 16.46 -14.02
N GLU A 153 -6.86 17.65 -14.53
CA GLU A 153 -5.97 18.81 -14.42
C GLU A 153 -5.87 19.32 -12.99
N ALA A 154 -7.00 19.37 -12.27
CA ALA A 154 -7.01 19.76 -10.87
C ALA A 154 -6.25 18.76 -10.00
N MET A 155 -6.46 17.45 -10.24
CA MET A 155 -5.75 16.35 -9.59
C MET A 155 -4.23 16.48 -9.75
N VAL A 156 -3.75 16.66 -10.98
CA VAL A 156 -2.31 16.79 -11.28
C VAL A 156 -1.72 18.06 -10.66
N MET A 157 -2.47 19.17 -10.63
CA MET A 157 -2.02 20.38 -9.94
C MET A 157 -1.91 20.18 -8.42
N ALA A 158 -2.89 19.52 -7.80
CA ALA A 158 -2.88 19.22 -6.37
C ALA A 158 -1.73 18.28 -5.99
N GLU A 159 -1.55 17.20 -6.74
CA GLU A 159 -0.47 16.23 -6.58
C GLU A 159 0.90 16.91 -6.66
N ARG A 160 1.15 17.68 -7.73
CA ARG A 160 2.42 18.39 -7.91
C ARG A 160 2.69 19.41 -6.82
N LEU A 161 1.67 20.11 -6.31
CA LEU A 161 1.82 21.03 -5.19
C LEU A 161 2.27 20.30 -3.93
N ILE A 162 1.60 19.19 -3.59
CA ILE A 162 1.97 18.37 -2.43
C ILE A 162 3.41 17.88 -2.59
N LEU A 163 3.75 17.24 -3.70
CA LEU A 163 5.09 16.68 -3.92
C LEU A 163 6.17 17.77 -3.92
N ALA A 164 5.95 18.91 -4.56
CA ALA A 164 6.93 20.01 -4.57
C ALA A 164 7.23 20.53 -3.17
N LEU A 165 6.21 20.66 -2.32
CA LEU A 165 6.39 21.15 -0.95
C LEU A 165 6.98 20.07 -0.04
N TYR A 166 6.60 18.80 -0.20
CA TYR A 166 7.22 17.70 0.53
C TYR A 166 8.70 17.57 0.18
N ASP A 167 9.06 17.62 -1.11
CA ASP A 167 10.45 17.53 -1.58
C ASP A 167 11.30 18.70 -1.09
N ALA A 168 10.75 19.91 -1.10
CA ALA A 168 11.43 21.10 -0.58
C ALA A 168 11.73 21.03 0.92
N ASN A 169 10.96 20.24 1.68
CA ASN A 169 11.09 20.05 3.12
C ASN A 169 11.68 18.71 3.52
N ASP A 170 12.22 17.94 2.58
CA ASP A 170 12.78 16.58 2.83
C ASP A 170 11.78 15.68 3.58
N ALA A 171 10.49 15.80 3.24
CA ALA A 171 9.38 15.14 3.90
C ALA A 171 8.82 13.97 3.09
N GLY A 172 7.86 13.25 3.70
CA GLY A 172 7.26 12.05 3.14
C GLY A 172 7.77 10.77 3.80
N SER A 173 7.06 9.67 3.58
CA SER A 173 7.43 8.38 4.17
C SER A 173 8.67 7.83 3.49
N ARG A 174 9.74 7.69 4.28
CA ARG A 174 11.07 7.28 3.76
C ARG A 174 11.12 5.82 3.35
N GLY A 175 10.27 4.98 3.94
CA GLY A 175 10.29 3.54 3.73
C GLY A 175 11.61 2.89 4.13
N LEU A 176 11.60 1.60 4.37
CA LEU A 176 12.83 0.84 4.62
C LEU A 176 13.52 0.55 3.30
N LEU A 177 14.34 1.47 2.85
CA LEU A 177 15.02 1.43 1.56
C LEU A 177 16.53 1.26 1.70
N TRP A 178 17.06 0.17 1.13
CA TRP A 178 18.50 -0.06 1.01
C TRP A 178 18.94 0.01 -0.45
N LYS A 179 20.24 0.20 -0.62
CA LYS A 179 20.92 0.16 -1.91
C LYS A 179 22.06 -0.84 -1.84
N ALA A 180 22.02 -1.84 -2.71
CA ALA A 180 23.13 -2.77 -2.94
C ALA A 180 23.79 -2.46 -4.28
N VAL A 181 25.12 -2.65 -4.36
CA VAL A 181 25.91 -2.37 -5.57
C VAL A 181 26.90 -3.50 -5.82
N ASN A 182 27.00 -3.92 -7.09
CA ASN A 182 28.02 -4.82 -7.60
C ASN A 182 28.48 -4.35 -8.98
N GLY A 183 29.71 -3.83 -9.08
CA GLY A 183 30.23 -3.23 -10.31
C GLY A 183 29.35 -2.07 -10.78
N ASP A 184 28.78 -2.20 -11.98
CA ASP A 184 27.89 -1.21 -12.60
C ASP A 184 26.40 -1.47 -12.28
N ASN A 185 26.07 -2.59 -11.58
CA ASN A 185 24.70 -2.92 -11.21
C ASN A 185 24.33 -2.30 -9.87
N THR A 186 23.11 -1.77 -9.81
CA THR A 186 22.48 -1.26 -8.60
C THR A 186 21.17 -2.00 -8.34
N LEU A 187 20.96 -2.44 -7.10
CA LEU A 187 19.69 -2.98 -6.63
C LEU A 187 19.19 -2.13 -5.46
N TYR A 188 18.04 -1.51 -5.62
CA TYR A 188 17.28 -0.94 -4.53
C TYR A 188 16.37 -2.01 -3.92
N LEU A 189 16.35 -2.06 -2.58
CA LEU A 189 15.58 -3.04 -1.81
C LEU A 189 14.63 -2.26 -0.91
N LEU A 190 13.34 -2.37 -1.13
CA LEU A 190 12.33 -1.75 -0.28
C LEU A 190 11.55 -2.82 0.49
N GLY A 191 11.60 -2.73 1.82
CA GLY A 191 10.68 -3.49 2.66
C GLY A 191 9.27 -2.91 2.58
N THR A 192 8.27 -3.71 2.19
CA THR A 192 6.87 -3.28 2.07
C THR A 192 6.03 -3.75 3.26
N ILE A 193 4.87 -3.12 3.44
CA ILE A 193 3.84 -3.53 4.39
C ILE A 193 2.56 -3.71 3.56
N HIS A 194 2.06 -4.95 3.52
CA HIS A 194 0.91 -5.34 2.69
C HIS A 194 -0.44 -5.02 3.35
N MET A 195 -0.58 -3.82 3.90
CA MET A 195 -1.82 -3.32 4.49
C MET A 195 -2.13 -1.95 3.91
N ASP A 196 -3.40 -1.74 3.58
CA ASP A 196 -3.88 -0.48 3.03
C ASP A 196 -3.81 0.63 4.09
N ARG A 197 -3.15 1.74 3.75
CA ARG A 197 -2.99 2.91 4.62
C ARG A 197 -2.90 4.18 3.81
N SER A 198 -3.79 5.13 4.07
CA SER A 198 -3.79 6.45 3.41
C SER A 198 -2.74 7.42 3.99
N ASN A 199 -2.29 7.21 5.22
CA ASN A 199 -1.40 8.13 5.93
C ASN A 199 0.10 7.90 5.68
N VAL A 200 0.46 6.96 4.78
CA VAL A 200 1.86 6.73 4.38
C VAL A 200 2.29 7.54 3.14
N TYR A 201 1.35 8.18 2.45
CA TYR A 201 1.64 8.93 1.23
C TYR A 201 1.63 10.43 1.45
N PRO A 202 2.50 11.17 0.71
CA PRO A 202 3.37 10.71 -0.34
C PRO A 202 4.60 9.95 0.19
N LEU A 203 5.15 9.05 -0.63
CA LEU A 203 6.46 8.48 -0.37
C LEU A 203 7.55 9.54 -0.52
N HIS A 204 8.59 9.45 0.29
CA HIS A 204 9.75 10.35 0.23
C HIS A 204 10.43 10.30 -1.14
N LYS A 205 11.00 11.44 -1.55
CA LYS A 205 11.71 11.59 -2.84
C LYS A 205 12.73 10.49 -3.09
N SER A 206 13.46 10.03 -2.08
CA SER A 206 14.47 8.98 -2.26
C SER A 206 13.90 7.64 -2.75
N VAL A 207 12.65 7.29 -2.36
CA VAL A 207 11.96 6.08 -2.86
C VAL A 207 11.52 6.29 -4.29
N ARG A 208 10.91 7.44 -4.60
CA ARG A 208 10.46 7.77 -5.95
C ARG A 208 11.63 7.87 -6.94
N ASP A 209 12.76 8.49 -6.54
CA ASP A 209 13.98 8.55 -7.36
C ASP A 209 14.57 7.15 -7.61
N ALA A 210 14.55 6.26 -6.62
CA ALA A 210 15.00 4.88 -6.78
C ALA A 210 14.11 4.09 -7.77
N LEU A 211 12.79 4.28 -7.67
CA LEU A 211 11.83 3.71 -8.62
C LEU A 211 12.07 4.26 -10.02
N ASP A 212 12.23 5.58 -10.18
CA ASP A 212 12.47 6.21 -11.47
C ASP A 212 13.75 5.71 -12.14
N ALA A 213 14.82 5.56 -11.37
CA ALA A 213 16.10 5.08 -11.85
C ALA A 213 16.08 3.62 -12.33
N SER A 214 15.13 2.82 -11.84
CA SER A 214 15.09 1.38 -12.08
C SER A 214 14.43 1.03 -13.39
N GLN A 215 15.01 0.10 -14.17
CA GLN A 215 14.44 -0.44 -15.40
C GLN A 215 13.47 -1.59 -15.12
N VAL A 216 13.76 -2.38 -14.07
CA VAL A 216 12.98 -3.53 -13.65
C VAL A 216 12.52 -3.30 -12.21
N VAL A 217 11.25 -3.53 -11.94
CA VAL A 217 10.65 -3.52 -10.61
C VAL A 217 10.15 -4.92 -10.32
N SER A 218 10.71 -5.53 -9.28
CA SER A 218 10.41 -6.90 -8.89
C SER A 218 9.67 -6.93 -7.56
N PHE A 219 8.77 -7.88 -7.42
CA PHE A 219 7.93 -8.11 -6.25
C PHE A 219 8.07 -9.54 -5.72
N GLU A 220 7.43 -9.84 -4.60
CA GLU A 220 7.22 -11.23 -4.19
C GLU A 220 6.46 -11.99 -5.29
N LEU A 221 5.35 -11.42 -5.74
CA LEU A 221 4.48 -11.93 -6.80
C LEU A 221 4.22 -10.84 -7.84
N ASP A 222 4.15 -11.22 -9.11
CA ASP A 222 3.66 -10.31 -10.15
C ASP A 222 2.14 -10.12 -10.02
N LEU A 223 1.72 -8.93 -9.57
CA LEU A 223 0.30 -8.58 -9.42
C LEU A 223 -0.46 -8.50 -10.75
N ASN A 224 0.22 -8.67 -11.88
CA ASN A 224 -0.39 -8.68 -13.22
C ASN A 224 -0.46 -10.09 -13.81
N ASP A 225 0.09 -11.11 -13.13
CA ASP A 225 0.06 -12.51 -13.57
C ASP A 225 -1.32 -13.14 -13.37
N GLN A 226 -2.16 -13.05 -14.40
CA GLN A 226 -3.52 -13.62 -14.40
C GLN A 226 -3.53 -15.16 -14.29
N GLU A 227 -2.53 -15.84 -14.83
CA GLU A 227 -2.44 -17.29 -14.75
C GLU A 227 -2.08 -17.75 -13.35
N GLY A 228 -1.13 -17.05 -12.71
CA GLY A 228 -0.76 -17.26 -11.31
C GLY A 228 -1.91 -17.00 -10.36
N MET A 229 -2.63 -15.90 -10.53
CA MET A 229 -3.83 -15.59 -9.73
C MET A 229 -4.92 -16.65 -9.90
N ALA A 230 -5.17 -17.12 -11.13
CA ALA A 230 -6.14 -18.19 -11.37
C ALA A 230 -5.72 -19.52 -10.72
N LEU A 231 -4.41 -19.82 -10.70
CA LEU A 231 -3.88 -20.97 -10.00
C LEU A 231 -4.06 -20.86 -8.48
N LEU A 232 -3.77 -19.69 -7.91
CA LEU A 232 -4.02 -19.43 -6.48
C LEU A 232 -5.50 -19.63 -6.12
N ALA A 233 -6.42 -19.08 -6.93
CA ALA A 233 -7.86 -19.25 -6.72
C ALA A 233 -8.27 -20.74 -6.74
N GLN A 234 -7.61 -21.57 -7.56
CA GLN A 234 -7.82 -23.02 -7.55
C GLN A 234 -7.27 -23.67 -6.28
N LEU A 235 -6.10 -23.23 -5.77
CA LEU A 235 -5.52 -23.74 -4.53
C LEU A 235 -6.37 -23.40 -3.31
N GLN A 236 -7.03 -22.25 -3.32
CA GLN A 236 -7.91 -21.77 -2.26
C GLN A 236 -9.22 -22.56 -2.14
N ALA A 237 -9.62 -23.27 -3.17
CA ALA A 237 -10.89 -23.98 -3.24
C ALA A 237 -10.72 -25.51 -3.18
N TYR A 238 -11.75 -26.19 -2.70
CA TYR A 238 -11.85 -27.64 -2.81
C TYR A 238 -12.20 -28.05 -4.23
N SER A 239 -11.53 -29.09 -4.73
CA SER A 239 -11.76 -29.64 -6.09
C SER A 239 -12.16 -31.12 -6.07
N ASP A 240 -12.24 -31.73 -4.89
CA ASP A 240 -12.51 -33.15 -4.71
C ASP A 240 -14.00 -33.46 -4.42
N GLY A 241 -14.85 -32.41 -4.39
CA GLY A 241 -16.27 -32.51 -4.11
C GLY A 241 -16.64 -32.41 -2.62
N THR A 242 -15.65 -32.18 -1.75
CA THR A 242 -15.88 -31.84 -0.33
C THR A 242 -16.16 -30.36 -0.18
N THR A 243 -16.62 -29.97 1.00
CA THR A 243 -16.93 -28.57 1.38
C THR A 243 -16.23 -28.21 2.68
N LEU A 244 -16.20 -26.94 3.01
CA LEU A 244 -15.64 -26.45 4.28
C LEU A 244 -16.17 -27.24 5.49
N ALA A 245 -17.47 -27.58 5.50
CA ALA A 245 -18.11 -28.33 6.58
C ALA A 245 -17.52 -29.72 6.82
N ASP A 246 -16.86 -30.30 5.83
CA ASP A 246 -16.21 -31.62 5.93
C ASP A 246 -14.82 -31.54 6.59
N HIS A 247 -14.26 -30.32 6.76
CA HIS A 247 -12.87 -30.10 7.16
C HIS A 247 -12.68 -29.32 8.45
N ILE A 248 -13.76 -28.74 9.01
CA ILE A 248 -13.71 -27.99 10.27
C ILE A 248 -14.81 -28.46 11.22
N SER A 249 -14.70 -28.10 12.49
CA SER A 249 -15.72 -28.41 13.49
C SER A 249 -17.06 -27.75 13.17
N PRO A 250 -18.20 -28.40 13.52
CA PRO A 250 -19.53 -27.81 13.30
C PRO A 250 -19.72 -26.46 13.99
N GLU A 251 -19.08 -26.25 15.12
CA GLU A 251 -19.10 -25.00 15.88
C GLU A 251 -18.42 -23.86 15.12
N LEU A 252 -17.24 -24.11 14.54
CA LEU A 252 -16.51 -23.14 13.74
C LEU A 252 -17.26 -22.88 12.43
N TYR A 253 -17.80 -23.92 11.79
CA TYR A 253 -18.58 -23.77 10.57
C TYR A 253 -19.81 -22.88 10.77
N ALA A 254 -20.55 -23.02 11.87
CA ALA A 254 -21.70 -22.16 12.16
C ALA A 254 -21.29 -20.66 12.31
N ARG A 255 -20.10 -20.40 12.86
CA ARG A 255 -19.56 -19.02 12.94
C ARG A 255 -19.17 -18.48 11.58
N VAL A 256 -18.56 -19.29 10.72
CA VAL A 256 -18.24 -18.91 9.34
C VAL A 256 -19.51 -18.56 8.57
N GLN A 257 -20.59 -19.35 8.72
CA GLN A 257 -21.89 -19.04 8.12
C GLN A 257 -22.44 -17.68 8.60
N ALA A 258 -22.31 -17.38 9.89
CA ALA A 258 -22.73 -16.09 10.45
C ALA A 258 -21.89 -14.93 9.87
N ALA A 259 -20.60 -15.13 9.67
CA ALA A 259 -19.70 -14.16 9.04
C ALA A 259 -20.06 -13.95 7.56
N ALA A 260 -20.39 -14.99 6.80
CA ALA A 260 -20.88 -14.86 5.42
C ALA A 260 -22.14 -13.98 5.37
N VAL A 261 -23.09 -14.20 6.26
CA VAL A 261 -24.30 -13.37 6.34
C VAL A 261 -23.99 -11.92 6.69
N SER A 262 -23.02 -11.65 7.58
CA SER A 262 -22.61 -10.27 7.92
C SER A 262 -21.99 -9.53 6.73
N LEU A 263 -21.43 -10.26 5.78
CA LEU A 263 -20.88 -9.74 4.51
C LEU A 263 -21.92 -9.67 3.37
N GLY A 264 -23.21 -9.94 3.70
CA GLY A 264 -24.28 -9.92 2.71
C GLY A 264 -24.36 -11.13 1.78
N MET A 265 -23.63 -12.22 2.12
CA MET A 265 -23.63 -13.47 1.38
C MET A 265 -24.67 -14.46 1.91
N GLU A 266 -24.96 -15.51 1.11
CA GLU A 266 -25.70 -16.66 1.63
C GLU A 266 -24.88 -17.40 2.69
N PRO A 267 -25.52 -18.08 3.69
CA PRO A 267 -24.80 -18.76 4.76
C PRO A 267 -23.74 -19.77 4.30
N ASN A 268 -23.93 -20.40 3.15
CA ASN A 268 -23.01 -21.34 2.52
C ASN A 268 -22.06 -20.69 1.50
N GLY A 269 -21.95 -19.38 1.46
CA GLY A 269 -21.15 -18.65 0.48
C GLY A 269 -19.66 -18.97 0.53
N PHE A 270 -19.18 -19.50 1.64
CA PHE A 270 -17.78 -19.88 1.83
C PHE A 270 -17.52 -21.40 1.70
N ASP A 271 -18.51 -22.22 1.38
CA ASP A 271 -18.39 -23.69 1.39
C ASP A 271 -17.31 -24.23 0.45
N ALA A 272 -17.04 -23.56 -0.63
CA ALA A 272 -16.04 -23.98 -1.60
C ALA A 272 -14.60 -23.74 -1.15
N TYR A 273 -14.36 -22.88 -0.15
CA TYR A 273 -13.02 -22.43 0.21
C TYR A 273 -12.40 -23.24 1.33
N LYS A 274 -11.08 -23.42 1.27
CA LYS A 274 -10.27 -24.04 2.30
C LYS A 274 -10.11 -23.14 3.54
N PRO A 275 -9.89 -23.72 4.73
CA PRO A 275 -9.80 -22.92 5.97
C PRO A 275 -8.70 -21.86 5.94
N TRP A 276 -7.52 -22.15 5.35
CA TRP A 276 -6.43 -21.19 5.26
C TRP A 276 -6.78 -19.96 4.40
N ALA A 277 -7.53 -20.15 3.31
CA ALA A 277 -7.95 -19.06 2.44
C ALA A 277 -8.91 -18.11 3.17
N LEU A 278 -9.86 -18.67 3.93
CA LEU A 278 -10.78 -17.88 4.76
C LEU A 278 -10.05 -17.21 5.94
N ALA A 279 -9.07 -17.91 6.55
CA ALA A 279 -8.25 -17.34 7.60
C ALA A 279 -7.52 -16.08 7.13
N SER A 280 -6.92 -16.12 5.93
CA SER A 280 -6.28 -14.97 5.30
C SER A 280 -7.27 -13.82 5.08
N THR A 281 -8.47 -14.13 4.54
CA THR A 281 -9.51 -13.13 4.29
C THR A 281 -9.98 -12.45 5.58
N PHE A 282 -10.35 -13.22 6.60
CA PHE A 282 -10.80 -12.66 7.88
C PHE A 282 -9.68 -11.96 8.64
N GLY A 283 -8.43 -12.40 8.47
CA GLY A 283 -7.26 -11.74 9.02
C GLY A 283 -7.14 -10.30 8.51
N VAL A 284 -7.23 -10.09 7.19
CA VAL A 284 -7.22 -8.76 6.57
C VAL A 284 -8.41 -7.93 7.01
N LEU A 285 -9.63 -8.49 6.96
CA LEU A 285 -10.84 -7.77 7.37
C LEU A 285 -10.80 -7.33 8.83
N SER A 286 -10.16 -8.10 9.71
CA SER A 286 -10.06 -7.78 11.14
C SER A 286 -9.17 -6.59 11.46
N LEU A 287 -8.32 -6.17 10.51
CA LEU A 287 -7.35 -5.08 10.68
C LEU A 287 -7.81 -3.75 10.06
N GLN A 288 -9.00 -3.73 9.49
CA GLN A 288 -9.56 -2.48 8.94
C GLN A 288 -9.86 -1.48 10.07
N ASP A 289 -9.48 -0.23 9.87
CA ASP A 289 -9.74 0.90 10.76
C ASP A 289 -10.00 2.19 9.96
N ASP A 290 -10.15 3.32 10.64
CA ASP A 290 -10.42 4.62 10.01
C ASP A 290 -9.29 5.09 9.04
N THR A 291 -8.10 4.49 9.10
CA THR A 291 -6.98 4.78 8.18
C THR A 291 -7.00 3.89 6.93
N THR A 292 -7.85 2.87 6.91
CA THR A 292 -8.14 2.02 5.76
C THR A 292 -9.41 2.53 5.06
N GLY A 293 -9.32 3.69 4.43
CA GLY A 293 -10.44 4.29 3.70
C GLY A 293 -10.50 3.86 2.23
N ALA A 294 -11.48 4.40 1.50
CA ALA A 294 -11.68 4.13 0.07
C ALA A 294 -10.43 4.38 -0.80
N ASN A 295 -9.53 5.25 -0.37
CA ASN A 295 -8.29 5.58 -1.08
C ASN A 295 -7.04 5.01 -0.38
N ALA A 296 -7.21 4.11 0.58
CA ALA A 296 -6.06 3.42 1.16
C ALA A 296 -5.47 2.46 0.13
N MET A 297 -4.14 2.41 0.09
CA MET A 297 -3.41 1.56 -0.85
C MET A 297 -2.21 0.95 -0.13
N ALA A 298 -2.01 -0.36 -0.28
CA ALA A 298 -0.81 -1.03 0.20
C ALA A 298 0.41 -0.58 -0.62
N ILE A 299 1.58 -0.60 -0.01
CA ILE A 299 2.80 -0.03 -0.59
C ILE A 299 3.23 -0.77 -1.86
N ASP A 300 3.11 -2.09 -1.87
CA ASP A 300 3.40 -2.93 -3.02
C ASP A 300 2.43 -2.70 -4.18
N VAL A 301 1.14 -2.50 -3.90
CA VAL A 301 0.11 -2.15 -4.90
C VAL A 301 0.42 -0.78 -5.53
N TYR A 302 0.80 0.22 -4.71
CA TYR A 302 1.22 1.52 -5.20
C TYR A 302 2.43 1.42 -6.12
N ILE A 303 3.49 0.70 -5.70
CA ILE A 303 4.72 0.54 -6.48
C ILE A 303 4.42 -0.17 -7.80
N ASN A 304 3.56 -1.20 -7.79
CA ASN A 304 3.13 -1.87 -9.01
C ASN A 304 2.39 -0.92 -9.96
N ALA A 305 1.42 -0.15 -9.45
CA ALA A 305 0.69 0.83 -10.26
C ALA A 305 1.63 1.88 -10.86
N TYR A 306 2.57 2.40 -10.07
CA TYR A 306 3.60 3.33 -10.52
C TYR A 306 4.46 2.71 -11.64
N ALA A 307 4.98 1.50 -11.43
CA ALA A 307 5.83 0.81 -12.39
C ALA A 307 5.11 0.52 -13.71
N VAL A 308 3.86 0.06 -13.65
CA VAL A 308 3.01 -0.17 -14.83
C VAL A 308 2.77 1.14 -15.59
N ASN A 309 2.40 2.22 -14.90
CA ASN A 309 2.15 3.53 -15.51
C ASN A 309 3.41 4.12 -16.15
N ALA A 310 4.57 3.89 -15.54
CA ALA A 310 5.87 4.31 -16.07
C ALA A 310 6.42 3.40 -17.18
N GLY A 311 5.73 2.30 -17.51
CA GLY A 311 6.14 1.34 -18.55
C GLY A 311 7.39 0.55 -18.19
N LYS A 312 7.66 0.33 -16.91
CA LYS A 312 8.79 -0.46 -16.42
C LYS A 312 8.54 -1.96 -16.63
N THR A 313 9.62 -2.74 -16.69
CA THR A 313 9.50 -4.20 -16.66
C THR A 313 9.11 -4.65 -15.26
N ILE A 314 8.07 -5.47 -15.17
CA ILE A 314 7.65 -6.12 -13.92
C ILE A 314 8.23 -7.52 -13.87
N ASP A 315 8.72 -7.92 -12.67
CA ASP A 315 9.28 -9.23 -12.40
C ASP A 315 8.83 -9.71 -11.01
N SER A 316 9.05 -10.97 -10.66
CA SER A 316 8.75 -11.51 -9.35
C SER A 316 9.77 -12.55 -8.92
N VAL A 317 10.08 -12.57 -7.61
CA VAL A 317 11.06 -13.51 -7.03
C VAL A 317 10.42 -14.82 -6.56
N GLU A 318 9.10 -14.88 -6.51
CA GLU A 318 8.32 -16.08 -6.16
C GLU A 318 7.16 -16.27 -7.14
N THR A 319 6.45 -17.38 -6.97
CA THR A 319 5.26 -17.71 -7.77
C THR A 319 4.03 -17.90 -6.88
N TYR A 320 2.84 -17.66 -7.41
CA TYR A 320 1.57 -17.94 -6.74
C TYR A 320 1.43 -19.41 -6.32
N ALA A 321 1.97 -20.35 -7.12
CA ALA A 321 2.02 -21.76 -6.78
C ALA A 321 2.86 -22.04 -5.53
N PHE A 322 4.00 -21.36 -5.40
CA PHE A 322 4.90 -21.53 -4.27
C PHE A 322 4.29 -20.94 -2.99
N GLN A 323 3.88 -19.69 -3.02
CA GLN A 323 3.26 -19.06 -1.83
C GLN A 323 1.96 -19.75 -1.42
N GLY A 324 1.05 -20.01 -2.37
CA GLY A 324 -0.20 -20.73 -2.09
C GLY A 324 0.05 -22.13 -1.54
N GLY A 325 1.10 -22.82 -2.04
CA GLY A 325 1.54 -24.14 -1.57
C GLY A 325 2.01 -24.15 -0.12
N ILE A 326 2.61 -23.06 0.38
CA ILE A 326 2.99 -22.92 1.80
C ILE A 326 1.74 -23.02 2.69
N PHE A 327 0.69 -22.26 2.37
CA PHE A 327 -0.55 -22.25 3.12
C PHE A 327 -1.36 -23.55 2.94
N ASP A 328 -1.45 -24.05 1.73
CA ASP A 328 -2.17 -25.30 1.41
C ASP A 328 -1.50 -26.53 2.04
N GLY A 329 -0.19 -26.49 2.24
CA GLY A 329 0.61 -27.53 2.89
C GLY A 329 0.63 -27.48 4.41
N LEU A 330 -0.13 -26.59 5.06
CA LEU A 330 -0.29 -26.58 6.52
C LEU A 330 -1.14 -27.75 6.99
N SER A 331 -0.89 -28.25 8.19
CA SER A 331 -1.72 -29.33 8.76
C SER A 331 -3.18 -28.89 8.89
N ALA A 332 -4.11 -29.85 8.79
CA ALA A 332 -5.54 -29.57 8.90
C ALA A 332 -5.88 -28.92 10.26
N GLU A 333 -5.26 -29.44 11.34
CA GLU A 333 -5.41 -28.88 12.68
C GLU A 333 -4.92 -27.44 12.76
N TYR A 334 -3.81 -27.12 12.08
CA TYR A 334 -3.30 -25.74 12.03
C TYR A 334 -4.23 -24.82 11.24
N GLN A 335 -4.69 -25.26 10.06
CA GLN A 335 -5.59 -24.48 9.21
C GLN A 335 -6.91 -24.15 9.93
N GLU A 336 -7.50 -25.12 10.66
CA GLU A 336 -8.70 -24.88 11.45
C GLU A 336 -8.45 -23.90 12.60
N ALA A 337 -7.34 -24.05 13.32
CA ALA A 337 -6.97 -23.13 14.41
C ALA A 337 -6.66 -21.72 13.91
N TYR A 338 -6.05 -21.61 12.73
CA TYR A 338 -5.76 -20.32 12.08
C TYR A 338 -7.05 -19.61 11.64
N LEU A 339 -8.00 -20.36 11.07
CA LEU A 339 -9.33 -19.85 10.73
C LEU A 339 -10.09 -19.39 11.98
N ASP A 340 -10.10 -20.19 13.05
CA ASP A 340 -10.76 -19.84 14.32
C ASP A 340 -10.22 -18.54 14.91
N ALA A 341 -8.90 -18.38 14.92
CA ALA A 341 -8.24 -17.18 15.43
C ALA A 341 -8.53 -15.93 14.58
N SER A 342 -8.46 -16.04 13.24
CA SER A 342 -8.73 -14.94 12.33
C SER A 342 -10.20 -14.51 12.34
N LEU A 343 -11.11 -15.48 12.37
CA LEU A 343 -12.54 -15.22 12.47
C LEU A 343 -12.90 -14.56 13.83
N ALA A 344 -12.26 -14.95 14.91
CA ALA A 344 -12.46 -14.30 16.21
C ALA A 344 -12.02 -12.83 16.21
N GLY A 345 -10.96 -12.50 15.48
CA GLY A 345 -10.53 -11.11 15.22
C GLY A 345 -11.60 -10.31 14.49
N TYR A 346 -12.10 -10.86 13.37
CA TYR A 346 -13.18 -10.25 12.60
C TYR A 346 -14.47 -10.07 13.40
N GLU A 347 -14.91 -11.09 14.16
CA GLU A 347 -16.06 -10.99 15.05
C GLU A 347 -15.87 -9.92 16.14
N GLY A 348 -14.64 -9.75 16.63
CA GLY A 348 -14.27 -8.71 17.58
C GLY A 348 -14.43 -7.32 16.97
N MET A 349 -13.95 -7.12 15.75
CA MET A 349 -14.11 -5.88 14.99
C MET A 349 -15.59 -5.54 14.78
N LEU A 350 -16.42 -6.50 14.35
CA LEU A 350 -17.87 -6.29 14.17
C LEU A 350 -18.60 -5.90 15.47
N LYS A 351 -18.15 -6.39 16.61
CA LYS A 351 -18.72 -6.05 17.92
C LYS A 351 -18.32 -4.66 18.40
N GLY A 352 -17.18 -4.15 17.97
CA GLY A 352 -16.66 -2.85 18.35
C GLY A 352 -16.73 -2.64 19.88
N GLU A 353 -17.37 -1.54 20.32
CA GLU A 353 -17.53 -1.23 21.75
C GLU A 353 -18.37 -2.25 22.55
N ALA A 354 -19.15 -3.11 21.86
CA ALA A 354 -19.92 -4.18 22.51
C ALA A 354 -19.07 -5.44 22.78
N ALA A 355 -17.80 -5.48 22.34
CA ALA A 355 -16.89 -6.55 22.69
C ALA A 355 -16.54 -6.51 24.19
N ASP A 356 -16.17 -7.67 24.76
CA ASP A 356 -15.71 -7.71 26.14
C ASP A 356 -14.37 -6.97 26.32
N GLU A 357 -14.05 -6.56 27.54
CA GLU A 357 -12.86 -5.78 27.88
C GLU A 357 -11.55 -6.46 27.41
N ALA A 358 -11.50 -7.78 27.41
CA ALA A 358 -10.32 -8.54 26.99
C ALA A 358 -10.15 -8.51 25.45
N ALA A 359 -11.26 -8.57 24.70
CA ALA A 359 -11.25 -8.46 23.23
C ALA A 359 -10.92 -7.03 22.79
N GLN A 360 -11.47 -6.01 23.47
CA GLN A 360 -11.12 -4.61 23.21
C GLN A 360 -9.64 -4.34 23.47
N ALA A 361 -9.09 -4.79 24.59
CA ALA A 361 -7.68 -4.63 24.92
C ALA A 361 -6.77 -5.35 23.91
N LEU A 362 -7.20 -6.49 23.37
CA LEU A 362 -6.46 -7.21 22.33
C LEU A 362 -6.45 -6.42 21.01
N ALA A 363 -7.61 -5.94 20.58
CA ALA A 363 -7.74 -5.14 19.36
C ALA A 363 -6.92 -3.84 19.44
N GLN A 364 -7.00 -3.12 20.57
CA GLN A 364 -6.20 -1.94 20.80
C GLN A 364 -4.69 -2.23 20.71
N ALA A 365 -4.22 -3.29 21.37
CA ALA A 365 -2.81 -3.67 21.32
C ALA A 365 -2.34 -4.06 19.91
N GLN A 366 -3.21 -4.64 19.07
CA GLN A 366 -2.92 -4.91 17.67
C GLN A 366 -2.79 -3.60 16.87
N GLN A 367 -3.71 -2.67 17.04
CA GLN A 367 -3.65 -1.37 16.36
C GLN A 367 -2.41 -0.57 16.77
N GLU A 368 -2.06 -0.56 18.07
CA GLU A 368 -0.83 0.08 18.56
C GLU A 368 0.43 -0.54 17.93
N GLN A 369 0.48 -1.87 17.80
CA GLN A 369 1.60 -2.55 17.16
C GLN A 369 1.69 -2.24 15.67
N ILE A 370 0.56 -2.22 14.96
CA ILE A 370 0.50 -1.85 13.54
C ILE A 370 0.96 -0.40 13.35
N ALA A 371 0.48 0.52 14.18
CA ALA A 371 0.89 1.92 14.13
C ALA A 371 2.40 2.07 14.33
N ALA A 372 2.97 1.42 15.34
CA ALA A 372 4.40 1.43 15.61
C ALA A 372 5.22 0.86 14.43
N MET A 373 4.72 -0.20 13.78
CA MET A 373 5.35 -0.77 12.59
C MET A 373 5.38 0.22 11.42
N PHE A 374 4.26 0.91 11.16
CA PHE A 374 4.21 1.94 10.13
C PHE A 374 5.05 3.17 10.46
N ASP A 375 5.12 3.57 11.73
CA ASP A 375 5.96 4.70 12.15
C ASP A 375 7.44 4.38 11.94
N ALA A 376 7.92 3.20 12.38
CA ALA A 376 9.27 2.73 12.12
C ALA A 376 9.57 2.65 10.61
N TRP A 377 8.61 2.21 9.82
CA TRP A 377 8.74 2.15 8.37
C TRP A 377 8.82 3.54 7.73
N LYS A 378 7.94 4.47 8.12
CA LYS A 378 7.95 5.86 7.62
C LYS A 378 9.26 6.58 7.93
N ASP A 379 9.82 6.32 9.11
CA ASP A 379 11.06 6.94 9.58
C ASP A 379 12.32 6.25 9.04
N ARG A 380 12.18 5.14 8.30
CA ARG A 380 13.29 4.31 7.79
C ARG A 380 14.17 3.78 8.93
N ASP A 381 13.54 3.31 9.99
CA ASP A 381 14.23 2.74 11.16
C ASP A 381 14.11 1.21 11.17
N PRO A 382 15.09 0.47 10.61
CA PRO A 382 15.07 -0.98 10.59
C PRO A 382 15.20 -1.62 11.96
N ASP A 383 15.87 -0.96 12.91
CA ASP A 383 16.06 -1.47 14.27
C ASP A 383 14.73 -1.38 15.04
N ALA A 384 14.05 -0.24 14.96
CA ALA A 384 12.71 -0.08 15.53
C ALA A 384 11.71 -1.06 14.90
N LEU A 385 11.74 -1.26 13.58
CA LEU A 385 10.89 -2.26 12.95
C LEU A 385 11.19 -3.68 13.44
N ALA A 386 12.45 -4.06 13.53
CA ALA A 386 12.87 -5.37 13.99
C ALA A 386 12.41 -5.63 15.44
N GLU A 387 12.42 -4.61 16.31
CA GLU A 387 11.92 -4.69 17.68
C GLU A 387 10.40 -4.92 17.71
N VAL A 388 9.63 -4.14 16.92
CA VAL A 388 8.18 -4.27 16.86
C VAL A 388 7.75 -5.60 16.23
N TYR A 389 8.44 -6.02 15.17
CA TYR A 389 8.13 -7.25 14.42
C TYR A 389 8.59 -8.50 15.16
N ASP A 390 9.72 -8.43 15.91
CA ASP A 390 10.31 -9.52 16.71
C ASP A 390 10.48 -10.84 15.92
N LYS A 391 11.14 -10.72 14.77
CA LYS A 391 11.37 -11.85 13.86
C LYS A 391 12.07 -13.03 14.55
N GLU A 392 12.97 -12.75 15.51
CA GLU A 392 13.65 -13.80 16.27
C GLU A 392 12.66 -14.65 17.08
N ALA A 393 11.68 -14.02 17.74
CA ALA A 393 10.65 -14.75 18.47
C ALA A 393 9.71 -15.52 17.53
N ILE A 394 9.46 -15.00 16.33
CA ILE A 394 8.68 -15.68 15.28
C ILE A 394 9.40 -16.96 14.84
N LEU A 395 10.69 -16.88 14.49
CA LEU A 395 11.49 -18.02 14.02
C LEU A 395 11.72 -19.08 15.11
N ASN A 396 11.83 -18.66 16.36
CA ASN A 396 11.99 -19.57 17.50
C ASN A 396 10.65 -20.14 18.03
N SER A 397 9.53 -19.81 17.39
CA SER A 397 8.23 -20.38 17.77
C SER A 397 8.03 -21.78 17.18
N ASP A 398 7.26 -22.63 17.88
CA ASP A 398 6.79 -23.92 17.34
C ASP A 398 5.62 -23.75 16.35
N ASP A 399 5.45 -22.56 15.79
CA ASP A 399 4.36 -22.24 14.87
C ASP A 399 4.67 -22.74 13.45
N GLU A 400 3.79 -23.56 12.90
CA GLU A 400 4.02 -24.21 11.63
C GLU A 400 4.12 -23.24 10.44
N LEU A 401 3.33 -22.18 10.43
CA LEU A 401 3.35 -21.16 9.38
C LEU A 401 4.58 -20.27 9.48
N ASN A 402 4.92 -19.82 10.68
CA ASN A 402 6.02 -18.88 10.91
C ASN A 402 7.36 -19.41 10.42
N SER A 403 7.64 -20.70 10.63
CA SER A 403 8.89 -21.29 10.14
C SER A 403 8.94 -21.31 8.61
N LYS A 404 7.82 -21.60 7.95
CA LYS A 404 7.74 -21.65 6.48
C LYS A 404 7.82 -20.26 5.84
N LEU A 405 7.19 -19.24 6.46
CA LEU A 405 7.14 -17.88 5.93
C LEU A 405 8.53 -17.25 5.74
N PHE A 406 9.51 -17.59 6.58
CA PHE A 406 10.84 -16.98 6.52
C PHE A 406 11.91 -18.01 6.13
N THR A 407 11.99 -19.16 6.83
CA THR A 407 13.07 -20.13 6.61
C THR A 407 13.04 -20.78 5.22
N GLU A 408 11.86 -20.90 4.61
CA GLU A 408 11.73 -21.44 3.25
C GLU A 408 11.80 -20.35 2.18
N ARG A 409 11.50 -19.08 2.50
CA ARG A 409 11.39 -17.99 1.51
C ARG A 409 12.63 -17.10 1.47
N ASP A 410 13.16 -16.64 2.62
CA ASP A 410 14.27 -15.69 2.68
C ASP A 410 15.51 -16.14 1.88
N PRO A 411 15.94 -17.42 1.92
CA PRO A 411 17.08 -17.86 1.12
C PRO A 411 16.85 -17.76 -0.41
N GLY A 412 15.62 -18.06 -0.86
CA GLY A 412 15.24 -17.93 -2.28
C GLY A 412 15.20 -16.47 -2.73
N MET A 413 14.58 -15.60 -1.94
CA MET A 413 14.55 -14.16 -2.22
C MET A 413 15.94 -13.54 -2.20
N GLY A 414 16.80 -13.93 -1.23
CA GLY A 414 18.20 -13.50 -1.17
C GLY A 414 19.01 -13.93 -2.39
N ALA A 415 18.79 -15.16 -2.88
CA ALA A 415 19.43 -15.66 -4.10
C ALA A 415 18.98 -14.88 -5.34
N ALA A 416 17.69 -14.62 -5.50
CA ALA A 416 17.15 -13.81 -6.59
C ALA A 416 17.69 -12.36 -6.54
N ALA A 417 17.79 -11.77 -5.37
CA ALA A 417 18.41 -10.45 -5.17
C ALA A 417 19.89 -10.44 -5.60
N ALA A 418 20.65 -11.51 -5.32
CA ALA A 418 22.02 -11.66 -5.79
C ALA A 418 22.11 -11.82 -7.31
N GLU A 419 21.17 -12.56 -7.94
CA GLU A 419 21.12 -12.73 -9.41
C GLU A 419 20.94 -11.39 -10.13
N TYR A 420 20.13 -10.47 -9.61
CA TYR A 420 20.03 -9.10 -10.15
C TYR A 420 21.37 -8.37 -10.13
N LEU A 421 22.14 -8.51 -9.06
CA LEU A 421 23.45 -7.87 -8.93
C LEU A 421 24.53 -8.51 -9.83
N GLU A 422 24.34 -9.76 -10.25
CA GLU A 422 25.26 -10.48 -11.17
C GLU A 422 24.84 -10.40 -12.64
N THR A 423 23.75 -9.69 -12.95
CA THR A 423 23.25 -9.51 -14.33
C THR A 423 24.30 -8.78 -15.18
N GLU A 424 24.52 -9.23 -16.42
CA GLU A 424 25.46 -8.57 -17.33
C GLU A 424 25.00 -7.17 -17.73
N GLY A 425 25.94 -6.21 -17.77
CA GLY A 425 25.70 -4.84 -18.21
C GLY A 425 25.60 -3.85 -17.06
N GLU A 426 25.08 -2.66 -17.35
CA GLU A 426 24.77 -1.60 -16.39
C GLU A 426 23.27 -1.55 -16.17
N ASN A 427 22.82 -2.04 -15.01
CA ASN A 427 21.40 -2.19 -14.72
C ASN A 427 21.05 -1.60 -13.36
N THR A 428 19.84 -1.07 -13.25
CA THR A 428 19.26 -0.67 -11.98
C THR A 428 17.92 -1.41 -11.77
N PHE A 429 17.84 -2.13 -10.66
CA PHE A 429 16.70 -2.92 -10.26
C PHE A 429 16.06 -2.33 -9.00
N PHE A 430 14.78 -2.58 -8.81
CA PHE A 430 14.05 -2.28 -7.60
C PHE A 430 13.33 -3.53 -7.13
N LEU A 431 13.63 -4.02 -5.93
CA LEU A 431 13.00 -5.18 -5.33
C LEU A 431 12.13 -4.72 -4.15
N ALA A 432 10.82 -4.91 -4.27
CA ALA A 432 9.82 -4.61 -3.26
C ALA A 432 9.25 -5.91 -2.69
N VAL A 433 9.64 -6.27 -1.46
CA VAL A 433 9.14 -7.45 -0.74
C VAL A 433 8.83 -7.08 0.71
N GLY A 434 8.03 -7.87 1.40
CA GLY A 434 7.63 -7.58 2.77
C GLY A 434 8.80 -7.26 3.70
N ALA A 435 8.63 -6.22 4.52
CA ALA A 435 9.69 -5.71 5.39
C ALA A 435 10.28 -6.76 6.34
N GLY A 436 9.48 -7.77 6.72
CA GLY A 436 9.94 -8.90 7.52
C GLY A 436 11.03 -9.74 6.83
N HIS A 437 11.06 -9.79 5.49
CA HIS A 437 12.09 -10.48 4.72
C HIS A 437 13.40 -9.68 4.63
N MET A 438 13.34 -8.38 4.83
CA MET A 438 14.52 -7.50 4.77
C MET A 438 15.34 -7.51 6.06
N VAL A 439 14.67 -7.60 7.22
CA VAL A 439 15.30 -7.43 8.55
C VAL A 439 15.79 -8.77 9.13
N ASP A 440 16.75 -8.68 10.05
CA ASP A 440 17.33 -9.81 10.76
C ASP A 440 16.38 -10.39 11.83
N PRO A 441 16.60 -11.69 12.18
CA PRO A 441 17.66 -12.57 11.71
C PRO A 441 17.40 -13.19 10.35
N GLY A 442 18.48 -13.39 9.57
CA GLY A 442 18.45 -14.13 8.28
C GLY A 442 17.74 -13.39 7.14
N GLY A 443 17.62 -12.06 7.22
CA GLY A 443 16.99 -11.26 6.19
C GLY A 443 17.83 -11.11 4.91
N ILE A 444 17.19 -10.68 3.83
CA ILE A 444 17.83 -10.48 2.51
C ILE A 444 19.03 -9.53 2.62
N VAL A 445 18.88 -8.45 3.40
CA VAL A 445 19.95 -7.43 3.58
C VAL A 445 21.22 -8.04 4.19
N SER A 446 21.10 -8.83 5.25
CA SER A 446 22.24 -9.51 5.87
C SER A 446 22.80 -10.62 4.96
N GLY A 447 21.92 -11.38 4.29
CA GLY A 447 22.33 -12.41 3.33
C GLY A 447 23.19 -11.85 2.19
N LEU A 448 22.81 -10.71 1.61
CA LEU A 448 23.62 -10.04 0.59
C LEU A 448 24.97 -9.55 1.14
N LYS A 449 25.01 -9.03 2.37
CA LYS A 449 26.27 -8.64 3.04
C LYS A 449 27.19 -9.84 3.28
N GLU A 450 26.64 -10.99 3.67
CA GLU A 450 27.39 -12.24 3.85
C GLU A 450 27.97 -12.76 2.54
N LEU A 451 27.29 -12.55 1.41
CA LEU A 451 27.81 -12.83 0.08
C LEU A 451 28.87 -11.84 -0.39
N GLY A 452 29.14 -10.78 0.36
CA GLY A 452 30.20 -9.80 0.12
C GLY A 452 29.77 -8.56 -0.63
N TYR A 453 28.46 -8.36 -0.87
CA TYR A 453 27.96 -7.13 -1.49
C TYR A 453 27.96 -5.97 -0.50
N THR A 454 28.18 -4.76 -1.01
CA THR A 454 27.98 -3.53 -0.25
C THR A 454 26.49 -3.20 -0.24
N VAL A 455 25.87 -3.25 0.95
CA VAL A 455 24.45 -2.92 1.14
C VAL A 455 24.32 -1.85 2.20
N GLU A 456 23.83 -0.69 1.82
CA GLU A 456 23.71 0.49 2.68
C GLU A 456 22.24 0.94 2.76
N LEU A 457 21.82 1.40 3.94
CA LEU A 457 20.54 2.09 4.09
C LEU A 457 20.63 3.42 3.35
N VAL A 458 19.63 3.74 2.52
CA VAL A 458 19.59 5.02 1.81
C VAL A 458 19.35 6.14 2.83
N PRO A 459 20.02 7.27 2.76
CA PRO A 459 19.88 8.37 3.72
C PRO A 459 18.43 8.92 3.81
#